data_acc7e42b2787bdaa90c5c474d8274384
#
_entry.id   acc7e42b2787bdaa90c5c474d8274384
#
_cell.length_a   1.000
_cell.length_b   1.000
_cell.length_c   1.000
_cell.angle_alpha   90.00
_cell.angle_beta   90.00
_cell.angle_gamma   90.00
#
_symmetry.space_group_name_H-M   'P 1'
#
loop_
_entity.id
_entity.type
_entity.pdbx_description
1 polymer ?
#
loop_
_entity_poly.entity_id
_entity_poly.type
_entity_poly.pdbx_seq_one_letter_code
_entity_poly.pdbx_strand_id
1 'polypeptide(L)'
;VPKLIKGTFTRNQAGLISEFTLTGHAEAGPYGSDIVCSAVSALAISTVNSLDALAGVIPNIETNDDEGGYLHVVLNLDDSMTQEQMNISQILLEHLLLGLQSIETEYLDFMEVQTESKS
;
A
#
# COMPACT_ATOMS: atom_id res chain seq x y z
N VAL A 1 22.10 0.93 -7.38
CA VAL A 1 21.79 0.52 -6.01
C VAL A 1 20.32 0.15 -5.94
N PRO A 2 19.98 -1.04 -5.41
CA PRO A 2 18.58 -1.41 -5.23
C PRO A 2 17.86 -0.41 -4.32
N LYS A 3 16.62 -0.08 -4.67
CA LYS A 3 15.82 0.81 -3.83
C LYS A 3 15.37 0.06 -2.58
N LEU A 4 15.41 0.74 -1.44
CA LEU A 4 15.13 0.15 -0.15
C LEU A 4 13.65 -0.28 -0.02
N ILE A 5 12.75 0.60 -0.45
CA ILE A 5 11.31 0.39 -0.28
C ILE A 5 10.67 0.16 -1.65
N LYS A 6 9.87 -0.89 -1.74
CA LYS A 6 9.10 -1.18 -2.96
C LYS A 6 7.63 -1.31 -2.61
N GLY A 7 6.79 -0.66 -3.41
CA GLY A 7 5.35 -0.78 -3.33
C GLY A 7 4.79 -1.25 -4.67
N THR A 8 3.92 -2.24 -4.63
CA THR A 8 3.26 -2.76 -5.83
C THR A 8 1.76 -2.79 -5.60
N PHE A 9 1.02 -2.14 -6.49
CA PHE A 9 -0.43 -2.11 -6.45
C PHE A 9 -0.98 -2.90 -7.62
N THR A 10 -1.93 -3.78 -7.36
CA THR A 10 -2.51 -4.64 -8.40
C THR A 10 -3.95 -4.21 -8.67
N ARG A 11 -4.26 -3.98 -9.94
CA ARG A 11 -5.61 -3.64 -10.40
C ARG A 11 -6.24 -4.84 -11.07
N ASN A 12 -7.53 -5.04 -10.85
CA ASN A 12 -8.29 -6.08 -11.55
C ASN A 12 -8.70 -5.58 -12.94
N GLN A 13 -9.47 -6.39 -13.67
CA GLN A 13 -9.90 -6.05 -15.03
C GLN A 13 -10.77 -4.79 -15.09
N ALA A 14 -11.48 -4.48 -14.00
CA ALA A 14 -12.30 -3.28 -13.92
C ALA A 14 -11.50 -2.03 -13.52
N GLY A 15 -10.18 -2.16 -13.31
CA GLY A 15 -9.32 -1.06 -12.92
C GLY A 15 -9.31 -0.79 -11.43
N LEU A 16 -9.98 -1.60 -10.62
CA LEU A 16 -10.04 -1.44 -9.17
C LEU A 16 -8.80 -2.03 -8.52
N ILE A 17 -8.30 -1.36 -7.48
CA ILE A 17 -7.16 -1.88 -6.72
C ILE A 17 -7.67 -3.01 -5.83
N SER A 18 -7.15 -4.23 -6.05
CA SER A 18 -7.53 -5.41 -5.29
C SER A 18 -6.52 -5.79 -4.22
N GLU A 19 -5.27 -5.38 -4.39
CA GLU A 19 -4.22 -5.69 -3.41
C GLU A 19 -3.05 -4.74 -3.54
N PHE A 20 -2.27 -4.63 -2.47
CA PHE A 20 -0.96 -3.98 -2.55
C PHE A 20 0.03 -4.70 -1.65
N THR A 21 1.31 -4.55 -2.00
CA THR A 21 2.43 -5.13 -1.25
C THR A 21 3.47 -4.03 -1.02
N LEU A 22 3.94 -3.91 0.21
CA LEU A 22 5.04 -3.02 0.58
C LEU A 22 6.16 -3.85 1.19
N THR A 23 7.40 -3.61 0.74
CA THR A 23 8.58 -4.28 1.29
C THR A 23 9.63 -3.24 1.63
N GLY A 24 10.47 -3.53 2.61
CA GLY A 24 11.60 -2.69 2.99
C GLY A 24 11.25 -1.52 3.89
N HIS A 25 9.99 -1.32 4.21
CA HIS A 25 9.52 -0.13 4.94
C HIS A 25 9.88 -0.12 6.44
N ALA A 26 10.38 -1.24 6.97
CA ALA A 26 10.82 -1.34 8.36
C ALA A 26 12.34 -1.50 8.47
N GLU A 27 13.06 -1.38 7.37
CA GLU A 27 14.51 -1.61 7.35
C GLU A 27 15.28 -0.34 7.69
N ALA A 28 16.31 -0.48 8.54
CA ALA A 28 17.25 0.59 8.78
C ALA A 28 18.22 0.67 7.59
N GLY A 29 18.25 1.80 6.92
CA GLY A 29 19.03 1.99 5.71
C GLY A 29 19.94 3.19 5.78
N PRO A 30 20.38 3.71 4.64
CA PRO A 30 21.24 4.89 4.56
C PRO A 30 20.64 6.10 5.27
N TYR A 31 21.49 7.08 5.56
CA TYR A 31 21.07 8.32 6.21
C TYR A 31 19.88 8.93 5.47
N GLY A 32 18.83 9.25 6.22
CA GLY A 32 17.61 9.86 5.68
C GLY A 32 16.54 8.86 5.24
N SER A 33 16.88 7.58 5.07
CA SER A 33 15.91 6.58 4.63
C SER A 33 14.87 6.25 5.69
N ASP A 34 15.18 6.42 6.98
CA ASP A 34 14.26 6.17 8.07
C ASP A 34 13.06 7.12 8.06
N ILE A 35 13.24 8.34 7.55
CA ILE A 35 12.15 9.29 7.36
C ILE A 35 11.16 8.72 6.34
N VAL A 36 11.67 8.19 5.23
CA VAL A 36 10.85 7.60 4.17
C VAL A 36 10.13 6.36 4.69
N CYS A 37 10.85 5.48 5.40
CA CYS A 37 10.25 4.28 6.00
C CYS A 37 9.11 4.63 6.94
N SER A 38 9.30 5.65 7.79
CA SER A 38 8.27 6.10 8.73
C SER A 38 7.07 6.67 8.00
N ALA A 39 7.30 7.47 6.96
CA ALA A 39 6.20 8.07 6.17
C ALA A 39 5.38 6.98 5.47
N VAL A 40 6.04 6.02 4.83
CA VAL A 40 5.38 4.91 4.14
C VAL A 40 4.59 4.05 5.13
N SER A 41 5.20 3.72 6.27
CA SER A 41 4.54 2.92 7.30
C SER A 41 3.30 3.62 7.85
N ALA A 42 3.40 4.92 8.14
CA ALA A 42 2.27 5.70 8.65
C ALA A 42 1.11 5.74 7.66
N LEU A 43 1.39 5.96 6.37
CA LEU A 43 0.36 5.97 5.34
C LEU A 43 -0.30 4.61 5.20
N ALA A 44 0.48 3.53 5.19
CA ALA A 44 -0.04 2.18 5.04
C ALA A 44 -0.91 1.77 6.22
N ILE A 45 -0.46 2.01 7.45
CA ILE A 45 -1.20 1.70 8.66
C ILE A 45 -2.49 2.51 8.70
N SER A 46 -2.42 3.80 8.39
CA SER A 46 -3.60 4.66 8.34
C SER A 46 -4.62 4.15 7.33
N THR A 47 -4.17 3.73 6.15
CA THR A 47 -5.06 3.20 5.11
C THR A 47 -5.76 1.92 5.57
N VAL A 48 -5.01 0.99 6.14
CA VAL A 48 -5.59 -0.28 6.63
C VAL A 48 -6.63 0.00 7.71
N ASN A 49 -6.30 0.87 8.66
CA ASN A 49 -7.24 1.25 9.73
C ASN A 49 -8.46 1.97 9.18
N SER A 50 -8.29 2.80 8.16
CA SER A 50 -9.39 3.54 7.54
C SER A 50 -10.33 2.63 6.73
N LEU A 51 -9.81 1.58 6.12
CA LEU A 51 -10.65 0.59 5.44
C LEU A 51 -11.68 0.00 6.41
N ASP A 52 -11.26 -0.33 7.62
CA ASP A 52 -12.16 -0.82 8.66
C ASP A 52 -13.07 0.31 9.16
N ALA A 53 -12.48 1.40 9.62
CA ALA A 53 -13.21 2.46 10.31
C ALA A 53 -14.18 3.23 9.41
N LEU A 54 -13.81 3.47 8.16
CA LEU A 54 -14.59 4.33 7.25
C LEU A 54 -15.40 3.53 6.23
N ALA A 55 -14.89 2.40 5.77
CA ALA A 55 -15.56 1.58 4.77
C ALA A 55 -16.23 0.35 5.39
N GLY A 56 -15.88 -0.02 6.62
CA GLY A 56 -16.37 -1.25 7.23
C GLY A 56 -15.85 -2.50 6.54
N VAL A 57 -14.66 -2.40 5.94
CA VAL A 57 -14.02 -3.49 5.19
C VAL A 57 -12.76 -3.93 5.92
N ILE A 58 -12.69 -5.22 6.25
CA ILE A 58 -11.51 -5.79 6.90
C ILE A 58 -10.74 -6.59 5.86
N PRO A 59 -9.60 -6.07 5.39
CA PRO A 59 -8.81 -6.78 4.39
C PRO A 59 -8.07 -7.97 4.99
N ASN A 60 -7.61 -8.87 4.12
CA ASN A 60 -6.69 -9.92 4.50
C ASN A 60 -5.28 -9.35 4.51
N ILE A 61 -4.59 -9.50 5.63
CA ILE A 61 -3.28 -8.88 5.84
C ILE A 61 -2.25 -9.94 6.19
N GLU A 62 -1.11 -9.91 5.49
CA GLU A 62 0.06 -10.69 5.84
C GLU A 62 1.20 -9.74 6.16
N THR A 63 1.91 -9.98 7.24
CA THR A 63 3.08 -9.19 7.63
C THR A 63 4.26 -10.11 7.93
N ASN A 64 5.46 -9.61 7.70
CA ASN A 64 6.69 -10.28 8.10
C ASN A 64 7.76 -9.21 8.32
N ASP A 65 8.25 -9.12 9.54
CA ASP A 65 9.25 -8.11 9.90
C ASP A 65 10.69 -8.63 9.80
N ASP A 66 10.87 -9.92 9.49
CA ASP A 66 12.19 -10.56 9.51
C ASP A 66 13.11 -10.09 8.38
N GLU A 67 12.57 -9.53 7.30
CA GLU A 67 13.34 -9.14 6.11
C GLU A 67 13.18 -7.66 5.77
N GLY A 68 13.22 -6.80 6.79
CA GLY A 68 13.11 -5.37 6.57
C GLY A 68 11.71 -4.86 6.37
N GLY A 69 10.72 -5.68 6.68
CA GLY A 69 9.30 -5.33 6.57
C GLY A 69 8.65 -5.90 5.32
N TYR A 70 7.48 -6.49 5.52
CA TYR A 70 6.64 -7.00 4.45
C TYR A 70 5.20 -6.80 4.88
N LEU A 71 4.42 -6.18 4.02
CA LEU A 71 2.99 -5.99 4.23
C LEU A 71 2.28 -6.29 2.94
N HIS A 72 1.40 -7.29 2.96
CA HIS A 72 0.56 -7.64 1.82
C HIS A 72 -0.90 -7.54 2.24
N VAL A 73 -1.67 -6.72 1.54
CA VAL A 73 -3.06 -6.42 1.87
C VAL A 73 -3.92 -6.77 0.66
N VAL A 74 -4.92 -7.60 0.89
CA VAL A 74 -5.84 -8.07 -0.16
C VAL A 74 -7.27 -7.73 0.22
N LEU A 75 -8.01 -7.10 -0.70
CA LEU A 75 -9.44 -6.88 -0.58
C LEU A 75 -10.18 -7.87 -1.47
N ASN A 76 -11.18 -8.54 -0.89
CA ASN A 76 -12.10 -9.35 -1.68
C ASN A 76 -13.17 -8.45 -2.30
N LEU A 77 -12.98 -8.11 -3.57
CA LEU A 77 -13.91 -7.24 -4.31
C LEU A 77 -15.04 -8.08 -4.90
N ASP A 78 -15.84 -8.67 -4.03
CA ASP A 78 -16.93 -9.57 -4.43
C ASP A 78 -18.30 -8.97 -4.08
N ASP A 79 -19.37 -9.72 -4.35
CA ASP A 79 -20.75 -9.28 -4.17
C ASP A 79 -21.12 -9.06 -2.69
N SER A 80 -20.30 -9.49 -1.74
CA SER A 80 -20.57 -9.25 -0.32
C SER A 80 -20.31 -7.80 0.08
N MET A 81 -19.56 -7.06 -0.73
CA MET A 81 -19.26 -5.65 -0.49
C MET A 81 -20.34 -4.79 -1.11
N THR A 82 -20.88 -3.83 -0.34
CA THR A 82 -21.84 -2.87 -0.88
C THR A 82 -21.14 -1.91 -1.84
N GLN A 83 -21.92 -1.23 -2.70
CA GLN A 83 -21.37 -0.23 -3.61
C GLN A 83 -20.69 0.90 -2.83
N GLU A 84 -21.26 1.32 -1.71
CA GLU A 84 -20.66 2.35 -0.86
C GLU A 84 -19.33 1.89 -0.29
N GLN A 85 -19.27 0.66 0.23
CA GLN A 85 -18.02 0.09 0.73
C GLN A 85 -16.97 0.01 -0.38
N MET A 86 -17.37 -0.38 -1.58
CA MET A 86 -16.48 -0.43 -2.74
C MET A 86 -15.92 0.96 -3.05
N ASN A 87 -16.79 1.95 -3.13
CA ASN A 87 -16.39 3.32 -3.48
C ASN A 87 -15.41 3.89 -2.44
N ILE A 88 -15.71 3.76 -1.16
CA ILE A 88 -14.86 4.27 -0.09
C ILE A 88 -13.51 3.55 -0.09
N SER A 89 -13.53 2.22 -0.21
CA SER A 89 -12.32 1.41 -0.24
C SER A 89 -11.39 1.84 -1.38
N GLN A 90 -11.96 2.05 -2.56
CA GLN A 90 -11.16 2.45 -3.72
C GLN A 90 -10.59 3.85 -3.57
N ILE A 91 -11.34 4.79 -2.99
CA ILE A 91 -10.82 6.13 -2.69
C ILE A 91 -9.63 6.03 -1.74
N LEU A 92 -9.73 5.23 -0.68
CA LEU A 92 -8.65 5.05 0.29
C LEU A 92 -7.40 4.42 -0.34
N LEU A 93 -7.59 3.41 -1.19
CA LEU A 93 -6.46 2.75 -1.84
C LEU A 93 -5.81 3.62 -2.91
N GLU A 94 -6.60 4.36 -3.69
CA GLU A 94 -6.07 5.31 -4.65
C GLU A 94 -5.34 6.46 -3.95
N HIS A 95 -5.84 6.91 -2.82
CA HIS A 95 -5.19 7.92 -2.00
C HIS A 95 -3.83 7.42 -1.50
N LEU A 96 -3.76 6.18 -1.03
CA LEU A 96 -2.50 5.58 -0.62
C LEU A 96 -1.50 5.55 -1.79
N LEU A 97 -1.95 5.09 -2.96
CA LEU A 97 -1.09 5.02 -4.14
C LEU A 97 -0.54 6.40 -4.50
N LEU A 98 -1.40 7.42 -4.54
CA LEU A 98 -0.97 8.79 -4.83
C LEU A 98 0.01 9.31 -3.79
N GLY A 99 -0.23 9.01 -2.51
CA GLY A 99 0.67 9.41 -1.43
C GLY A 99 2.05 8.77 -1.56
N LEU A 100 2.08 7.49 -1.87
CA LEU A 100 3.35 6.78 -2.06
C LEU A 100 4.09 7.27 -3.30
N GLN A 101 3.38 7.57 -4.38
CA GLN A 101 3.98 8.16 -5.58
C GLN A 101 4.56 9.55 -5.31
N SER A 102 3.91 10.33 -4.45
CA SER A 102 4.44 11.64 -4.04
C SER A 102 5.74 11.49 -3.25
N ILE A 103 5.80 10.51 -2.35
CA ILE A 103 7.03 10.21 -1.60
C ILE A 103 8.13 9.75 -2.56
N GLU A 104 7.79 8.87 -3.49
CA GLU A 104 8.74 8.38 -4.50
C GLU A 104 9.38 9.54 -5.28
N THR A 105 8.56 10.51 -5.68
CA THR A 105 9.04 11.68 -6.44
C THR A 105 10.09 12.47 -5.66
N GLU A 106 9.91 12.62 -4.35
CA GLU A 106 10.84 13.36 -3.50
C GLU A 106 12.07 12.52 -3.09
N TYR A 107 11.95 11.19 -3.06
CA TYR A 107 12.97 10.29 -2.52
C TYR A 107 13.25 9.13 -3.48
N LEU A 108 13.57 9.48 -4.73
CA LEU A 108 13.77 8.51 -5.82
C LEU A 108 14.83 7.44 -5.50
N ASP A 109 15.83 7.80 -4.71
CA ASP A 109 16.90 6.85 -4.38
C ASP A 109 16.47 5.78 -3.37
N PHE A 110 15.35 6.00 -2.67
CA PHE A 110 14.93 5.12 -1.59
C PHE A 110 13.67 4.34 -1.89
N MET A 111 12.91 4.70 -2.91
CA MET A 111 11.58 4.16 -3.11
C MET A 111 11.22 3.93 -4.56
N GLU A 112 10.51 2.83 -4.80
CA GLU A 112 9.95 2.49 -6.11
C GLU A 112 8.50 2.05 -5.93
N VAL A 113 7.60 2.64 -6.71
CA VAL A 113 6.18 2.32 -6.70
C VAL A 113 5.77 1.84 -8.11
N GLN A 114 5.12 0.69 -8.16
CA GLN A 114 4.67 0.10 -9.41
C GLN A 114 3.18 -0.23 -9.33
N THR A 115 2.53 -0.17 -10.48
CA THR A 115 1.18 -0.69 -10.64
C THR A 115 1.20 -1.79 -11.68
N GLU A 116 0.41 -2.82 -11.46
CA GLU A 116 0.28 -3.92 -12.42
C GLU A 116 -1.19 -4.30 -12.56
N SER A 117 -1.54 -4.87 -13.72
CA SER A 117 -2.88 -5.30 -14.01
C SER A 117 -2.93 -6.81 -13.98
N LYS A 118 -3.95 -7.34 -13.30
CA LYS A 118 -4.20 -8.77 -13.19
C LYS A 118 -5.38 -9.13 -14.07
N SER A 119 -5.12 -10.02 -14.99
CA SER A 119 -6.15 -10.49 -15.92
C SER A 119 -7.03 -11.59 -15.32
#